data_24d976f11706f1260b4e3c6dbbee398c
#
_entry.id   24d976f11706f1260b4e3c6dbbee398c
#
_cell.length_a   1.000
_cell.length_b   1.000
_cell.length_c   1.000
_cell.angle_alpha   90.00
_cell.angle_beta   90.00
_cell.angle_gamma   90.00
#
_symmetry.space_group_name_H-M   'P 1'
#
loop_
_entity.id
_entity.type
_entity.pdbx_description
1 polymer ?
#
loop_
_entity_poly.entity_id
_entity_poly.type
_entity_poly.pdbx_seq_one_letter_code
_entity_poly.pdbx_strand_id
1 'polypeptide(L)'
;MARIGILNGGGDCPGLNAVIRAVVRKGTERYGHVIVGFRNGYQGVLDGAVKELPPETVRGILHRGGTILGTSRVDPFRVEGGLDLIKETLHAQNLDGLIVIGGEGTMGTAAKLAAEGVNVVGVPKTIDNDLAGTDFTFGFDTAVQVATDAIDRLHSTAESHNRVMVVEVMGRQAGWIGVYAGLAGGADVILIPEHPFDVAEVCHHIRHRHSRGHLFSIVVVSEGARPKEGTMEEPEYEKDEFDRPRLGGISYLIAREIQRRTGFDTRVHILGYVQRGGTPTAYDRVLATRFGVAAIDLVSNGTWGRMVALRGSDVVDVPLDDAVSRPKLVPDELYEVAEVFFG
;
A
#
# COMPACT_ATOMS: atom_id res chain seq x y z
N MET A 1 30.70 -4.11 -13.77
CA MET A 1 29.72 -5.19 -13.92
C MET A 1 29.43 -5.72 -12.53
N ALA A 2 28.19 -5.67 -12.09
CA ALA A 2 27.80 -6.11 -10.76
C ALA A 2 26.74 -7.23 -10.84
N ARG A 3 26.64 -8.06 -9.78
CA ARG A 3 25.60 -9.08 -9.63
C ARG A 3 24.64 -8.64 -8.51
N ILE A 4 23.38 -8.36 -8.85
CA ILE A 4 22.42 -7.68 -7.97
C ILE A 4 21.23 -8.58 -7.70
N GLY A 5 20.93 -8.74 -6.40
CA GLY A 5 19.70 -9.40 -5.95
C GLY A 5 18.53 -8.46 -5.98
N ILE A 6 17.35 -8.95 -6.36
CA ILE A 6 16.06 -8.22 -6.25
C ILE A 6 15.03 -9.06 -5.53
N LEU A 7 14.31 -8.47 -4.60
CA LEU A 7 13.23 -9.13 -3.86
C LEU A 7 12.01 -8.23 -3.64
N ASN A 8 10.85 -8.86 -3.41
CA ASN A 8 9.64 -8.17 -3.00
C ASN A 8 9.24 -8.62 -1.59
N GLY A 9 8.96 -7.68 -0.68
CA GLY A 9 8.50 -7.99 0.66
C GLY A 9 7.13 -7.39 0.99
N GLY A 10 6.45 -8.02 1.94
CA GLY A 10 5.13 -7.57 2.41
C GLY A 10 3.98 -7.96 1.47
N GLY A 11 2.83 -7.29 1.60
CA GLY A 11 1.69 -7.52 0.71
C GLY A 11 1.99 -7.17 -0.74
N ASP A 12 1.44 -7.91 -1.68
CA ASP A 12 1.54 -7.59 -3.10
C ASP A 12 0.70 -6.36 -3.47
N CYS A 13 1.03 -5.77 -4.59
CA CYS A 13 0.21 -4.74 -5.23
C CYS A 13 0.48 -4.68 -6.73
N PRO A 14 -0.39 -4.05 -7.52
CA PRO A 14 -0.14 -3.77 -8.91
C PRO A 14 1.08 -2.84 -9.10
N GLY A 15 1.95 -3.17 -10.06
CA GLY A 15 3.17 -2.40 -10.37
C GLY A 15 4.49 -3.09 -10.00
N LEU A 16 4.50 -4.11 -9.13
CA LEU A 16 5.71 -4.86 -8.76
C LEU A 16 6.47 -5.38 -9.98
N ASN A 17 5.77 -5.99 -10.93
CA ASN A 17 6.38 -6.50 -12.16
C ASN A 17 6.97 -5.40 -13.06
N ALA A 18 6.43 -4.19 -13.00
CA ALA A 18 6.97 -3.04 -13.73
C ALA A 18 8.35 -2.61 -13.19
N VAL A 19 8.51 -2.60 -11.84
CA VAL A 19 9.82 -2.36 -11.20
C VAL A 19 10.82 -3.43 -11.60
N ILE A 20 10.45 -4.72 -11.43
CA ILE A 20 11.34 -5.85 -11.78
C ILE A 20 11.78 -5.74 -13.24
N ARG A 21 10.84 -5.48 -14.15
CA ARG A 21 11.15 -5.29 -15.57
C ARG A 21 12.13 -4.15 -15.82
N ALA A 22 11.94 -3.01 -15.18
CA ALA A 22 12.79 -1.84 -15.36
C ALA A 22 14.22 -2.09 -14.85
N VAL A 23 14.35 -2.67 -13.65
CA VAL A 23 15.65 -3.05 -13.06
C VAL A 23 16.39 -4.04 -13.97
N VAL A 24 15.73 -5.10 -14.41
CA VAL A 24 16.34 -6.13 -15.27
C VAL A 24 16.76 -5.53 -16.59
N ARG A 25 15.86 -4.82 -17.29
CA ARG A 25 16.15 -4.29 -18.62
C ARG A 25 17.31 -3.29 -18.58
N LYS A 26 17.22 -2.26 -17.74
CA LYS A 26 18.26 -1.24 -17.67
C LYS A 26 19.56 -1.79 -17.09
N GLY A 27 19.48 -2.60 -16.02
CA GLY A 27 20.64 -3.22 -15.38
C GLY A 27 21.45 -4.07 -16.36
N THR A 28 20.79 -4.92 -17.12
CA THR A 28 21.44 -5.81 -18.07
C THR A 28 21.87 -5.07 -19.36
N GLU A 29 20.93 -4.35 -20.00
CA GLU A 29 21.19 -3.78 -21.33
C GLU A 29 22.09 -2.54 -21.31
N ARG A 30 21.99 -1.71 -20.24
CA ARG A 30 22.76 -0.47 -20.15
C ARG A 30 24.04 -0.60 -19.34
N TYR A 31 24.01 -1.37 -18.25
CA TYR A 31 25.11 -1.46 -17.30
C TYR A 31 25.85 -2.80 -17.33
N GLY A 32 25.34 -3.80 -18.06
CA GLY A 32 25.91 -5.14 -18.12
C GLY A 32 25.84 -5.90 -16.79
N HIS A 33 24.93 -5.51 -15.90
CA HIS A 33 24.75 -6.19 -14.61
C HIS A 33 24.03 -7.54 -14.80
N VAL A 34 24.28 -8.47 -13.90
CA VAL A 34 23.52 -9.71 -13.76
C VAL A 34 22.50 -9.49 -12.66
N ILE A 35 21.22 -9.68 -12.99
CA ILE A 35 20.12 -9.54 -12.01
C ILE A 35 19.62 -10.91 -11.63
N VAL A 36 19.54 -11.18 -10.32
CA VAL A 36 18.95 -12.39 -9.76
C VAL A 36 17.75 -12.05 -8.86
N GLY A 37 16.65 -12.79 -9.01
CA GLY A 37 15.45 -12.63 -8.21
C GLY A 37 15.40 -13.63 -7.07
N PHE A 38 15.14 -13.16 -5.86
CA PHE A 38 14.81 -14.02 -4.74
C PHE A 38 13.31 -14.30 -4.70
N ARG A 39 12.93 -15.56 -4.57
CA ARG A 39 11.53 -15.96 -4.47
C ARG A 39 11.03 -15.75 -3.04
N ASN A 40 9.79 -15.30 -2.91
CA ASN A 40 9.13 -15.11 -1.62
C ASN A 40 9.87 -14.15 -0.66
N GLY A 41 10.40 -13.05 -1.21
CA GLY A 41 10.98 -11.97 -0.40
C GLY A 41 12.20 -12.38 0.40
N TYR A 42 12.27 -11.90 1.65
CA TYR A 42 13.39 -12.24 2.54
C TYR A 42 13.48 -13.73 2.87
N GLN A 43 12.36 -14.47 2.84
CA GLN A 43 12.43 -15.93 2.99
C GLN A 43 13.34 -16.55 1.93
N GLY A 44 13.21 -16.11 0.68
CA GLY A 44 14.07 -16.61 -0.40
C GLY A 44 15.55 -16.27 -0.24
N VAL A 45 15.87 -15.16 0.45
CA VAL A 45 17.27 -14.85 0.79
C VAL A 45 17.79 -15.80 1.86
N LEU A 46 16.99 -16.04 2.91
CA LEU A 46 17.34 -16.99 3.97
C LEU A 46 17.53 -18.42 3.42
N ASP A 47 16.71 -18.82 2.47
CA ASP A 47 16.75 -20.16 1.85
C ASP A 47 17.80 -20.29 0.71
N GLY A 48 18.44 -19.18 0.32
CA GLY A 48 19.29 -19.14 -0.86
C GLY A 48 18.56 -19.43 -2.19
N ALA A 49 17.24 -19.22 -2.21
CA ALA A 49 16.36 -19.53 -3.35
C ALA A 49 16.40 -18.44 -4.42
N VAL A 50 17.41 -18.47 -5.27
CA VAL A 50 17.64 -17.49 -6.34
C VAL A 50 17.24 -18.02 -7.73
N LYS A 51 16.84 -17.09 -8.57
CA LYS A 51 16.62 -17.32 -10.00
C LYS A 51 17.23 -16.17 -10.79
N GLU A 52 18.06 -16.48 -11.77
CA GLU A 52 18.58 -15.47 -12.70
C GLU A 52 17.44 -14.89 -13.55
N LEU A 53 17.48 -13.57 -13.76
CA LEU A 53 16.46 -12.82 -14.49
C LEU A 53 17.06 -12.21 -15.77
N PRO A 54 17.30 -13.00 -16.82
CA PRO A 54 17.67 -12.44 -18.11
C PRO A 54 16.48 -11.64 -18.71
N PRO A 55 16.73 -10.70 -19.65
CA PRO A 55 15.70 -9.82 -20.21
C PRO A 55 14.46 -10.53 -20.77
N GLU A 56 14.59 -11.78 -21.22
CA GLU A 56 13.49 -12.59 -21.74
C GLU A 56 12.46 -12.93 -20.65
N THR A 57 12.89 -13.10 -19.41
CA THR A 57 12.00 -13.47 -18.30
C THR A 57 11.04 -12.35 -17.90
N VAL A 58 11.35 -11.11 -18.28
CA VAL A 58 10.55 -9.92 -17.96
C VAL A 58 9.76 -9.38 -19.15
N ARG A 59 9.67 -10.15 -20.25
CA ARG A 59 8.81 -9.80 -21.39
C ARG A 59 7.34 -10.02 -21.03
N GLY A 60 6.48 -9.06 -21.41
CA GLY A 60 5.02 -9.16 -21.24
C GLY A 60 4.51 -9.06 -19.79
N ILE A 61 5.36 -8.70 -18.80
CA ILE A 61 4.92 -8.63 -17.40
C ILE A 61 4.49 -7.23 -16.94
N LEU A 62 4.68 -6.17 -17.74
CA LEU A 62 4.41 -4.78 -17.35
C LEU A 62 2.99 -4.56 -16.83
N HIS A 63 2.01 -5.16 -17.47
CA HIS A 63 0.58 -5.00 -17.15
C HIS A 63 0.05 -6.07 -16.17
N ARG A 64 0.88 -7.00 -15.74
CA ARG A 64 0.46 -8.09 -14.84
C ARG A 64 0.49 -7.61 -13.40
N GLY A 65 -0.63 -7.81 -12.68
CA GLY A 65 -0.69 -7.66 -11.23
C GLY A 65 0.11 -8.73 -10.49
N GLY A 66 0.18 -8.61 -9.18
CA GLY A 66 1.01 -9.48 -8.34
C GLY A 66 2.49 -9.37 -8.69
N THR A 67 3.25 -10.44 -8.46
CA THR A 67 4.69 -10.46 -8.72
C THR A 67 5.16 -11.83 -9.23
N ILE A 68 6.07 -11.82 -10.22
CA ILE A 68 6.70 -13.05 -10.74
C ILE A 68 7.68 -13.72 -9.75
N LEU A 69 8.07 -13.00 -8.69
CA LEU A 69 9.00 -13.49 -7.66
C LEU A 69 8.27 -14.04 -6.42
N GLY A 70 6.96 -13.79 -6.28
CA GLY A 70 6.27 -14.03 -5.03
C GLY A 70 6.68 -13.02 -3.96
N THR A 71 6.08 -13.12 -2.78
CA THR A 71 6.36 -12.23 -1.65
C THR A 71 6.14 -12.96 -0.32
N SER A 72 6.72 -12.45 0.76
CA SER A 72 6.47 -12.91 2.12
C SER A 72 6.55 -11.73 3.11
N ARG A 73 6.12 -11.99 4.35
CA ARG A 73 6.22 -11.04 5.47
C ARG A 73 7.34 -11.40 6.44
N VAL A 74 8.21 -12.34 6.09
CA VAL A 74 9.31 -12.78 6.97
C VAL A 74 10.23 -11.60 7.26
N ASP A 75 10.51 -11.39 8.55
CA ASP A 75 11.53 -10.47 9.04
C ASP A 75 12.76 -11.29 9.46
N PRO A 76 13.89 -11.20 8.74
CA PRO A 76 15.09 -11.95 9.05
C PRO A 76 15.65 -11.68 10.47
N PHE A 77 15.41 -10.48 11.01
CA PHE A 77 15.88 -10.14 12.36
C PHE A 77 15.08 -10.81 13.47
N ARG A 78 13.98 -11.49 13.14
CA ARG A 78 13.22 -12.36 14.05
C ARG A 78 13.56 -13.84 13.88
N VAL A 79 14.44 -14.17 12.94
CA VAL A 79 14.95 -15.53 12.71
C VAL A 79 16.30 -15.66 13.39
N GLU A 80 16.50 -16.76 14.14
CA GLU A 80 17.79 -17.04 14.76
C GLU A 80 18.90 -17.15 13.70
N GLY A 81 19.97 -16.36 13.86
CA GLY A 81 21.06 -16.29 12.86
C GLY A 81 20.67 -15.68 11.51
N GLY A 82 19.49 -15.08 11.39
CA GLY A 82 18.96 -14.62 10.10
C GLY A 82 19.82 -13.58 9.38
N LEU A 83 20.49 -12.68 10.10
CA LEU A 83 21.43 -11.72 9.52
C LEU A 83 22.64 -12.44 8.92
N ASP A 84 23.22 -13.41 9.63
CA ASP A 84 24.37 -14.17 9.17
C ASP A 84 24.00 -15.00 7.93
N LEU A 85 22.83 -15.66 7.93
CA LEU A 85 22.30 -16.39 6.77
C LEU A 85 22.15 -15.49 5.56
N ILE A 86 21.68 -14.23 5.73
CA ILE A 86 21.63 -13.26 4.62
C ILE A 86 23.04 -12.98 4.10
N LYS A 87 23.99 -12.64 4.98
CA LYS A 87 25.37 -12.34 4.58
C LYS A 87 26.05 -13.53 3.90
N GLU A 88 25.83 -14.74 4.39
CA GLU A 88 26.28 -16.00 3.78
C GLU A 88 25.69 -16.20 2.38
N THR A 89 24.38 -15.99 2.23
CA THR A 89 23.69 -16.11 0.94
C THR A 89 24.24 -15.09 -0.08
N LEU A 90 24.41 -13.82 0.34
CA LEU A 90 24.97 -12.79 -0.53
C LEU A 90 26.38 -13.17 -0.98
N HIS A 91 27.22 -13.65 -0.07
CA HIS A 91 28.57 -14.11 -0.39
C HIS A 91 28.57 -15.34 -1.30
N ALA A 92 27.79 -16.37 -0.98
CA ALA A 92 27.71 -17.61 -1.75
C ALA A 92 27.19 -17.38 -3.19
N GLN A 93 26.30 -16.40 -3.36
CA GLN A 93 25.75 -16.01 -4.68
C GLN A 93 26.60 -14.94 -5.37
N ASN A 94 27.70 -14.50 -4.78
CA ASN A 94 28.57 -13.41 -5.26
C ASN A 94 27.76 -12.13 -5.58
N LEU A 95 26.88 -11.71 -4.66
CA LEU A 95 26.05 -10.53 -4.84
C LEU A 95 26.74 -9.28 -4.30
N ASP A 96 26.76 -8.23 -5.10
CA ASP A 96 27.30 -6.92 -4.72
C ASP A 96 26.31 -6.11 -3.88
N GLY A 97 25.02 -6.43 -3.93
CA GLY A 97 23.97 -5.78 -3.16
C GLY A 97 22.55 -6.22 -3.54
N LEU A 98 21.57 -5.60 -2.88
CA LEU A 98 20.16 -5.90 -3.03
C LEU A 98 19.34 -4.68 -3.47
N ILE A 99 18.35 -4.89 -4.34
CA ILE A 99 17.21 -3.99 -4.53
C ILE A 99 16.01 -4.62 -3.82
N VAL A 100 15.49 -3.90 -2.84
CA VAL A 100 14.39 -4.36 -1.98
C VAL A 100 13.14 -3.56 -2.28
N ILE A 101 12.06 -4.24 -2.71
CA ILE A 101 10.79 -3.61 -3.06
C ILE A 101 9.78 -3.91 -1.96
N GLY A 102 9.24 -2.90 -1.27
CA GLY A 102 8.29 -3.17 -0.20
C GLY A 102 7.71 -1.95 0.48
N GLY A 103 6.81 -2.19 1.45
CA GLY A 103 6.25 -1.20 2.35
C GLY A 103 7.09 -1.01 3.62
N GLU A 104 6.50 -0.36 4.63
CA GLU A 104 7.15 0.03 5.89
C GLU A 104 8.01 -1.08 6.52
N GLY A 105 7.43 -2.25 6.79
CA GLY A 105 8.17 -3.35 7.42
C GLY A 105 9.34 -3.86 6.59
N THR A 106 9.20 -3.90 5.26
CA THR A 106 10.26 -4.34 4.34
C THR A 106 11.39 -3.30 4.25
N MET A 107 11.03 -2.01 4.20
CA MET A 107 12.00 -0.92 4.23
C MET A 107 12.71 -0.82 5.58
N GLY A 108 12.00 -1.08 6.70
CA GLY A 108 12.62 -1.15 8.02
C GLY A 108 13.67 -2.27 8.14
N THR A 109 13.38 -3.43 7.56
CA THR A 109 14.37 -4.51 7.45
C THR A 109 15.53 -4.09 6.54
N ALA A 110 15.27 -3.42 5.41
CA ALA A 110 16.31 -2.91 4.51
C ALA A 110 17.23 -1.88 5.19
N ALA A 111 16.67 -0.96 6.00
CA ALA A 111 17.43 0.01 6.79
C ALA A 111 18.37 -0.68 7.80
N LYS A 112 17.86 -1.67 8.55
CA LYS A 112 18.68 -2.48 9.46
C LYS A 112 19.81 -3.22 8.72
N LEU A 113 19.53 -3.82 7.57
CA LEU A 113 20.55 -4.49 6.77
C LEU A 113 21.63 -3.51 6.30
N ALA A 114 21.24 -2.30 5.89
CA ALA A 114 22.18 -1.25 5.50
C ALA A 114 23.07 -0.81 6.68
N ALA A 115 22.51 -0.69 7.90
CA ALA A 115 23.27 -0.39 9.10
C ALA A 115 24.28 -1.50 9.46
N GLU A 116 23.99 -2.75 9.10
CA GLU A 116 24.86 -3.92 9.24
C GLU A 116 25.87 -4.10 8.10
N GLY A 117 25.99 -3.09 7.23
CA GLY A 117 26.97 -3.06 6.14
C GLY A 117 26.55 -3.81 4.87
N VAL A 118 25.27 -4.22 4.76
CA VAL A 118 24.75 -4.80 3.51
C VAL A 118 24.38 -3.69 2.54
N ASN A 119 24.86 -3.80 1.29
CA ASN A 119 24.52 -2.87 0.23
C ASN A 119 23.05 -3.03 -0.19
N VAL A 120 22.18 -2.07 0.14
CA VAL A 120 20.76 -2.13 -0.15
C VAL A 120 20.25 -0.83 -0.78
N VAL A 121 19.38 -0.95 -1.78
CA VAL A 121 18.55 0.14 -2.33
C VAL A 121 17.08 -0.23 -2.17
N GLY A 122 16.30 0.68 -1.60
CA GLY A 122 14.86 0.51 -1.38
C GLY A 122 14.02 1.05 -2.54
N VAL A 123 12.88 0.40 -2.79
CA VAL A 123 11.84 0.87 -3.72
C VAL A 123 10.48 0.87 -3.01
N PRO A 124 9.83 2.04 -2.83
CA PRO A 124 8.63 2.16 -2.04
C PRO A 124 7.42 1.54 -2.73
N LYS A 125 6.86 0.50 -2.14
CA LYS A 125 5.71 -0.24 -2.62
C LYS A 125 4.71 -0.44 -1.49
N THR A 126 3.57 0.20 -1.56
CA THR A 126 2.41 -0.05 -0.71
C THR A 126 1.16 0.55 -1.36
N ILE A 127 0.00 -0.08 -1.17
CA ILE A 127 -1.27 0.53 -1.54
C ILE A 127 -1.72 1.59 -0.53
N ASP A 128 -1.16 1.56 0.69
CA ASP A 128 -1.60 2.38 1.81
C ASP A 128 -1.03 3.81 1.75
N ASN A 129 -0.04 4.08 0.88
CA ASN A 129 0.67 5.35 0.70
C ASN A 129 1.24 5.94 2.01
N ASP A 130 1.62 5.08 2.94
CA ASP A 130 1.98 5.38 4.32
C ASP A 130 3.50 5.51 4.59
N LEU A 131 4.35 5.40 3.54
CA LEU A 131 5.80 5.57 3.65
C LEU A 131 6.21 7.04 3.63
N ALA A 132 7.03 7.46 4.61
CA ALA A 132 7.62 8.78 4.62
C ALA A 132 8.65 8.98 3.48
N GLY A 133 8.98 10.26 3.20
CA GLY A 133 10.01 10.62 2.23
C GLY A 133 9.60 10.53 0.77
N THR A 134 8.42 10.01 0.45
CA THR A 134 7.86 9.97 -0.91
C THR A 134 6.44 10.50 -0.95
N ASP A 135 6.07 11.26 -1.98
CA ASP A 135 4.71 11.78 -2.14
C ASP A 135 3.73 10.66 -2.46
N PHE A 136 4.12 9.73 -3.35
CA PHE A 136 3.31 8.57 -3.72
C PHE A 136 4.14 7.29 -3.77
N THR A 137 3.49 6.20 -3.38
CA THR A 137 3.97 4.83 -3.57
C THR A 137 3.22 4.19 -4.73
N PHE A 138 3.86 3.35 -5.53
CA PHE A 138 3.11 2.63 -6.56
C PHE A 138 2.26 1.51 -5.93
N GLY A 139 1.15 1.22 -6.59
CA GLY A 139 0.07 0.36 -6.12
C GLY A 139 -1.08 1.13 -5.48
N PHE A 140 -0.83 2.34 -4.98
CA PHE A 140 -1.83 3.21 -4.37
C PHE A 140 -2.88 3.68 -5.38
N ASP A 141 -2.46 4.23 -6.51
CA ASP A 141 -3.37 4.73 -7.54
C ASP A 141 -4.32 3.64 -8.06
N THR A 142 -3.80 2.43 -8.25
CA THR A 142 -4.64 1.28 -8.63
C THR A 142 -5.63 0.90 -7.53
N ALA A 143 -5.22 0.93 -6.27
CA ALA A 143 -6.13 0.62 -5.15
C ALA A 143 -7.23 1.66 -5.02
N VAL A 144 -6.91 2.96 -5.20
CA VAL A 144 -7.89 4.05 -5.26
C VAL A 144 -8.86 3.84 -6.42
N GLN A 145 -8.35 3.52 -7.62
CA GLN A 145 -9.21 3.28 -8.80
C GLN A 145 -10.18 2.10 -8.56
N VAL A 146 -9.70 1.00 -8.00
CA VAL A 146 -10.55 -0.17 -7.66
C VAL A 146 -11.64 0.22 -6.66
N ALA A 147 -11.29 1.01 -5.64
CA ALA A 147 -12.25 1.45 -4.64
C ALA A 147 -13.27 2.44 -5.24
N THR A 148 -12.81 3.38 -6.08
CA THR A 148 -13.69 4.32 -6.80
C THR A 148 -14.65 3.59 -7.73
N ASP A 149 -14.18 2.64 -8.54
CA ASP A 149 -15.02 1.83 -9.44
C ASP A 149 -16.10 1.04 -8.65
N ALA A 150 -15.78 0.59 -7.43
CA ALA A 150 -16.74 -0.07 -6.57
C ALA A 150 -17.80 0.91 -6.03
N ILE A 151 -17.38 2.10 -5.58
CA ILE A 151 -18.28 3.16 -5.10
C ILE A 151 -19.22 3.61 -6.21
N ASP A 152 -18.72 3.87 -7.42
CA ASP A 152 -19.52 4.27 -8.59
C ASP A 152 -20.65 3.27 -8.89
N ARG A 153 -20.36 1.97 -8.77
CA ARG A 153 -21.38 0.91 -8.97
C ARG A 153 -22.44 0.93 -7.87
N LEU A 154 -22.09 1.35 -6.66
CA LEU A 154 -23.01 1.38 -5.53
C LEU A 154 -23.99 2.55 -5.61
N HIS A 155 -23.65 3.67 -6.24
CA HIS A 155 -24.54 4.82 -6.39
C HIS A 155 -25.90 4.44 -7.00
N SER A 156 -25.91 3.76 -8.12
CA SER A 156 -27.15 3.41 -8.82
C SER A 156 -28.04 2.47 -8.01
N THR A 157 -27.45 1.51 -7.27
CA THR A 157 -28.23 0.62 -6.42
C THR A 157 -28.66 1.29 -5.11
N ALA A 158 -27.82 2.17 -4.55
CA ALA A 158 -28.16 2.96 -3.37
C ALA A 158 -29.38 3.86 -3.64
N GLU A 159 -29.35 4.58 -4.79
CA GLU A 159 -30.45 5.44 -5.25
C GLU A 159 -31.72 4.64 -5.52
N SER A 160 -31.64 3.53 -6.25
CA SER A 160 -32.80 2.70 -6.61
C SER A 160 -33.53 2.13 -5.40
N HIS A 161 -32.84 1.94 -4.29
CA HIS A 161 -33.38 1.34 -3.07
C HIS A 161 -33.50 2.30 -1.90
N ASN A 162 -33.13 3.57 -2.05
CA ASN A 162 -33.12 4.59 -0.98
C ASN A 162 -32.33 4.10 0.26
N ARG A 163 -31.09 3.61 0.04
CA ARG A 163 -30.28 2.97 1.07
C ARG A 163 -29.06 3.79 1.45
N VAL A 164 -28.56 3.54 2.66
CA VAL A 164 -27.22 3.93 3.05
C VAL A 164 -26.26 2.78 2.73
N MET A 165 -25.20 3.06 1.98
CA MET A 165 -24.13 2.12 1.70
C MET A 165 -22.89 2.49 2.50
N VAL A 166 -22.41 1.56 3.34
CA VAL A 166 -21.13 1.71 4.06
C VAL A 166 -20.09 0.88 3.35
N VAL A 167 -19.08 1.55 2.78
CA VAL A 167 -18.02 0.93 1.98
C VAL A 167 -16.72 0.95 2.77
N GLU A 168 -16.24 -0.24 3.16
CA GLU A 168 -14.99 -0.37 3.88
C GLU A 168 -13.82 -0.58 2.90
N VAL A 169 -12.78 0.25 3.07
CA VAL A 169 -11.56 0.23 2.26
C VAL A 169 -10.33 -0.07 3.13
N MET A 170 -9.31 -0.63 2.52
CA MET A 170 -8.01 -0.85 3.15
C MET A 170 -7.29 0.48 3.43
N GLY A 171 -6.10 0.43 4.02
CA GLY A 171 -5.25 1.59 4.32
C GLY A 171 -4.55 1.45 5.68
N ARG A 172 -4.84 0.41 6.44
CA ARG A 172 -4.28 0.15 7.77
C ARG A 172 -4.52 1.33 8.74
N GLN A 173 -3.45 2.03 9.12
CA GLN A 173 -3.50 3.17 10.05
C GLN A 173 -3.48 4.53 9.33
N ALA A 174 -3.59 4.53 7.99
CA ALA A 174 -3.60 5.74 7.17
C ALA A 174 -4.83 5.77 6.26
N GLY A 175 -5.52 6.89 6.23
CA GLY A 175 -6.79 7.09 5.52
C GLY A 175 -6.67 7.42 4.04
N TRP A 176 -5.49 7.31 3.43
CA TRP A 176 -5.25 7.76 2.06
C TRP A 176 -6.21 7.17 1.03
N ILE A 177 -6.44 5.85 1.04
CA ILE A 177 -7.38 5.20 0.10
C ILE A 177 -8.79 5.72 0.35
N GLY A 178 -9.19 5.82 1.64
CA GLY A 178 -10.51 6.31 2.03
C GLY A 178 -10.80 7.72 1.53
N VAL A 179 -9.85 8.65 1.73
CA VAL A 179 -10.02 10.04 1.29
C VAL A 179 -10.04 10.14 -0.23
N TYR A 180 -9.06 9.53 -0.93
CA TYR A 180 -8.98 9.63 -2.38
C TYR A 180 -10.16 8.95 -3.08
N ALA A 181 -10.48 7.73 -2.69
CA ALA A 181 -11.59 7.00 -3.31
C ALA A 181 -12.96 7.57 -2.89
N GLY A 182 -13.08 8.06 -1.65
CA GLY A 182 -14.30 8.71 -1.18
C GLY A 182 -14.57 10.03 -1.91
N LEU A 183 -13.56 10.88 -2.07
CA LEU A 183 -13.67 12.12 -2.85
C LEU A 183 -13.98 11.82 -4.33
N ALA A 184 -13.21 10.93 -4.94
CA ALA A 184 -13.38 10.60 -6.35
C ALA A 184 -14.73 9.91 -6.64
N GLY A 185 -15.21 9.06 -5.73
CA GLY A 185 -16.47 8.35 -5.83
C GLY A 185 -17.68 9.11 -5.28
N GLY A 186 -17.52 10.38 -4.84
CA GLY A 186 -18.63 11.20 -4.35
C GLY A 186 -19.29 10.67 -3.07
N ALA A 187 -18.48 10.22 -2.11
CA ALA A 187 -18.98 9.80 -0.81
C ALA A 187 -19.53 10.99 -0.01
N ASP A 188 -20.61 10.75 0.70
CA ASP A 188 -21.30 11.75 1.52
C ASP A 188 -20.68 11.89 2.93
N VAL A 189 -19.95 10.87 3.37
CA VAL A 189 -19.15 10.84 4.60
C VAL A 189 -17.92 9.97 4.38
N ILE A 190 -16.76 10.43 4.85
CA ILE A 190 -15.50 9.69 4.78
C ILE A 190 -14.91 9.60 6.19
N LEU A 191 -14.65 8.38 6.67
CA LEU A 191 -14.13 8.11 8.00
C LEU A 191 -12.73 7.50 7.90
N ILE A 192 -11.75 8.14 8.54
CA ILE A 192 -10.33 7.76 8.47
C ILE A 192 -9.71 7.59 9.87
N PRO A 193 -8.60 6.85 9.98
CA PRO A 193 -7.94 6.62 11.27
C PRO A 193 -7.44 7.89 11.95
N GLU A 194 -7.01 8.88 11.16
CA GLU A 194 -6.42 10.14 11.63
C GLU A 194 -7.43 11.01 12.39
N HIS A 195 -8.73 10.91 12.02
CA HIS A 195 -9.81 11.70 12.59
C HIS A 195 -10.85 10.78 13.25
N PRO A 196 -10.76 10.54 14.58
CA PRO A 196 -11.78 9.77 15.30
C PRO A 196 -13.17 10.38 15.12
N PHE A 197 -14.14 9.56 14.72
CA PHE A 197 -15.48 10.02 14.36
C PHE A 197 -16.50 9.86 15.49
N ASP A 198 -17.52 10.72 15.49
CA ASP A 198 -18.74 10.52 16.27
C ASP A 198 -19.85 10.00 15.37
N VAL A 199 -20.36 8.81 15.68
CA VAL A 199 -21.45 8.20 14.92
C VAL A 199 -22.74 9.05 14.94
N ALA A 200 -22.93 9.91 15.95
CA ALA A 200 -24.07 10.83 16.00
C ALA A 200 -23.95 11.93 14.93
N GLU A 201 -22.71 12.44 14.68
CA GLU A 201 -22.42 13.38 13.60
C GLU A 201 -22.64 12.72 12.23
N VAL A 202 -22.18 11.49 12.04
CA VAL A 202 -22.42 10.69 10.81
C VAL A 202 -23.93 10.57 10.55
N CYS A 203 -24.72 10.20 11.57
CA CYS A 203 -26.17 10.12 11.46
C CYS A 203 -26.83 11.49 11.19
N HIS A 204 -26.26 12.56 11.72
CA HIS A 204 -26.75 13.93 11.44
C HIS A 204 -26.58 14.28 9.96
N HIS A 205 -25.40 14.06 9.37
CA HIS A 205 -25.14 14.29 7.95
C HIS A 205 -26.11 13.50 7.06
N ILE A 206 -26.31 12.21 7.35
CA ILE A 206 -27.23 11.34 6.59
C ILE A 206 -28.68 11.88 6.68
N ARG A 207 -29.17 12.23 7.88
CA ARG A 207 -30.52 12.80 8.05
C ARG A 207 -30.67 14.12 7.34
N HIS A 208 -29.67 15.00 7.40
CA HIS A 208 -29.68 16.29 6.74
C HIS A 208 -29.86 16.11 5.22
N ARG A 209 -29.12 15.21 4.61
CA ARG A 209 -29.29 14.84 3.18
C ARG A 209 -30.70 14.36 2.88
N HIS A 210 -31.21 13.41 3.69
CA HIS A 210 -32.55 12.88 3.49
C HIS A 210 -33.64 13.96 3.61
N SER A 211 -33.48 14.91 4.53
CA SER A 211 -34.42 16.04 4.67
C SER A 211 -34.44 16.98 3.46
N ARG A 212 -33.36 16.97 2.66
CA ARG A 212 -33.22 17.75 1.41
C ARG A 212 -33.64 16.98 0.16
N GLY A 213 -34.18 15.75 0.32
CA GLY A 213 -34.68 14.94 -0.76
C GLY A 213 -33.65 13.98 -1.40
N HIS A 214 -32.45 13.89 -0.84
CA HIS A 214 -31.44 12.91 -1.24
C HIS A 214 -31.63 11.62 -0.43
N LEU A 215 -32.37 10.65 -0.96
CA LEU A 215 -32.84 9.49 -0.20
C LEU A 215 -31.83 8.37 -0.03
N PHE A 216 -30.63 8.49 -0.56
CA PHE A 216 -29.52 7.54 -0.35
C PHE A 216 -28.26 8.25 0.15
N SER A 217 -27.34 7.49 0.71
CA SER A 217 -26.02 8.00 1.12
C SER A 217 -24.94 6.95 0.96
N ILE A 218 -23.73 7.41 0.61
CA ILE A 218 -22.50 6.59 0.56
C ILE A 218 -21.59 7.03 1.70
N VAL A 219 -21.24 6.10 2.58
CA VAL A 219 -20.28 6.30 3.66
C VAL A 219 -19.05 5.47 3.36
N VAL A 220 -17.90 6.09 3.14
CA VAL A 220 -16.62 5.40 2.98
C VAL A 220 -15.91 5.36 4.33
N VAL A 221 -15.44 4.18 4.72
CA VAL A 221 -14.72 3.99 5.98
C VAL A 221 -13.42 3.22 5.75
N SER A 222 -12.31 3.79 6.22
CA SER A 222 -11.04 3.06 6.26
C SER A 222 -11.08 1.98 7.34
N GLU A 223 -10.53 0.80 7.07
CA GLU A 223 -10.52 -0.36 7.99
C GLU A 223 -9.93 -0.04 9.39
N GLY A 224 -9.07 0.98 9.46
CA GLY A 224 -8.45 1.46 10.70
C GLY A 224 -9.15 2.65 11.37
N ALA A 225 -10.28 3.12 10.83
CA ALA A 225 -11.03 4.22 11.44
C ALA A 225 -11.50 3.86 12.85
N ARG A 226 -11.57 4.87 13.74
CA ARG A 226 -11.92 4.67 15.16
C ARG A 226 -13.04 5.62 15.58
N PRO A 227 -14.01 5.15 16.37
CA PRO A 227 -14.98 6.03 16.98
C PRO A 227 -14.31 6.91 18.06
N LYS A 228 -14.85 8.08 18.32
CA LYS A 228 -14.56 8.85 19.54
C LYS A 228 -15.01 8.02 20.76
N GLU A 229 -14.21 8.05 21.82
CA GLU A 229 -14.48 7.30 23.05
C GLU A 229 -15.92 7.51 23.55
N GLY A 230 -16.61 6.42 23.87
CA GLY A 230 -17.97 6.44 24.41
C GLY A 230 -19.10 6.74 23.40
N THR A 231 -18.80 6.99 22.11
CA THR A 231 -19.83 7.28 21.10
C THR A 231 -20.49 6.04 20.50
N MET A 232 -19.74 4.94 20.41
CA MET A 232 -20.18 3.60 20.01
C MET A 232 -19.22 2.53 20.53
N GLU A 233 -19.58 1.27 20.33
CA GLU A 233 -18.72 0.11 20.63
C GLU A 233 -17.46 0.15 19.75
N GLU A 234 -16.30 -0.09 20.36
CA GLU A 234 -15.05 -0.23 19.63
C GLU A 234 -14.91 -1.64 19.04
N PRO A 235 -14.33 -1.77 17.84
CA PRO A 235 -14.08 -3.09 17.27
C PRO A 235 -13.00 -3.83 18.04
N GLU A 236 -13.26 -5.10 18.35
CA GLU A 236 -12.24 -6.02 18.84
C GLU A 236 -11.53 -6.66 17.64
N TYR A 237 -10.21 -6.59 17.65
CA TYR A 237 -9.40 -7.16 16.57
C TYR A 237 -8.56 -8.34 17.07
N GLU A 238 -8.66 -9.47 16.36
CA GLU A 238 -7.65 -10.53 16.50
C GLU A 238 -6.29 -10.01 16.05
N LYS A 239 -5.22 -10.53 16.64
CA LYS A 239 -3.86 -10.22 16.22
C LYS A 239 -3.37 -11.21 15.18
N ASP A 240 -2.57 -10.72 14.22
CA ASP A 240 -1.87 -11.57 13.27
C ASP A 240 -0.60 -12.18 13.91
N GLU A 241 0.11 -13.00 13.15
CA GLU A 241 1.38 -13.64 13.56
C GLU A 241 2.51 -12.66 13.95
N PHE A 242 2.33 -11.35 13.65
CA PHE A 242 3.26 -10.28 13.98
C PHE A 242 2.77 -9.40 15.14
N ASP A 243 1.76 -9.86 15.91
CA ASP A 243 1.12 -9.12 17.00
C ASP A 243 0.43 -7.81 16.55
N ARG A 244 0.04 -7.71 15.27
CA ARG A 244 -0.66 -6.57 14.70
C ARG A 244 -2.15 -6.86 14.61
N PRO A 245 -3.04 -5.87 14.87
CA PRO A 245 -4.46 -6.08 14.73
C PRO A 245 -4.82 -6.45 13.27
N ARG A 246 -5.63 -7.47 13.12
CA ARG A 246 -6.30 -7.81 11.86
C ARG A 246 -7.46 -6.85 11.69
N LEU A 247 -7.20 -5.72 11.03
CA LEU A 247 -8.21 -4.70 10.79
C LEU A 247 -9.31 -5.22 9.86
N GLY A 248 -10.49 -4.63 9.97
CA GLY A 248 -11.65 -4.91 9.13
C GLY A 248 -12.91 -5.20 9.95
N GLY A 249 -14.05 -4.88 9.36
CA GLY A 249 -15.37 -5.10 9.99
C GLY A 249 -15.93 -3.93 10.79
N ILE A 250 -15.21 -2.81 10.92
CA ILE A 250 -15.72 -1.58 11.53
C ILE A 250 -17.02 -1.11 10.83
N SER A 251 -17.13 -1.33 9.54
CA SER A 251 -18.31 -1.00 8.73
C SER A 251 -19.59 -1.67 9.22
N TYR A 252 -19.51 -2.89 9.77
CA TYR A 252 -20.69 -3.55 10.34
C TYR A 252 -21.20 -2.85 11.60
N LEU A 253 -20.28 -2.39 12.46
CA LEU A 253 -20.63 -1.64 13.67
C LEU A 253 -21.27 -0.30 13.31
N ILE A 254 -20.66 0.43 12.38
CA ILE A 254 -21.17 1.72 11.88
C ILE A 254 -22.53 1.53 11.22
N ALA A 255 -22.70 0.54 10.37
CA ALA A 255 -23.97 0.29 9.69
C ALA A 255 -25.10 -0.04 10.68
N ARG A 256 -24.81 -0.87 11.69
CA ARG A 256 -25.76 -1.19 12.77
C ARG A 256 -26.18 0.07 13.52
N GLU A 257 -25.25 0.94 13.87
CA GLU A 257 -25.53 2.18 14.56
C GLU A 257 -26.32 3.18 13.70
N ILE A 258 -25.96 3.33 12.41
CA ILE A 258 -26.72 4.17 11.47
C ILE A 258 -28.16 3.67 11.39
N GLN A 259 -28.38 2.38 11.13
CA GLN A 259 -29.73 1.83 11.03
C GLN A 259 -30.52 1.99 12.33
N ARG A 260 -29.91 1.72 13.49
CA ARG A 260 -30.54 1.87 14.80
C ARG A 260 -30.95 3.32 15.10
N ARG A 261 -30.09 4.29 14.78
CA ARG A 261 -30.29 5.70 15.12
C ARG A 261 -31.15 6.45 14.10
N THR A 262 -31.13 6.05 12.84
CA THR A 262 -31.82 6.77 11.75
C THR A 262 -33.07 6.04 11.23
N GLY A 263 -33.12 4.73 11.37
CA GLY A 263 -34.18 3.89 10.76
C GLY A 263 -33.95 3.60 9.27
N PHE A 264 -32.87 4.12 8.65
CA PHE A 264 -32.60 3.92 7.23
C PHE A 264 -32.00 2.54 6.98
N ASP A 265 -32.47 1.86 5.91
CA ASP A 265 -31.92 0.57 5.47
C ASP A 265 -30.45 0.74 5.07
N THR A 266 -29.55 0.10 5.80
CA THR A 266 -28.09 0.26 5.65
C THR A 266 -27.44 -1.05 5.22
N ARG A 267 -26.54 -1.00 4.25
CA ARG A 267 -25.81 -2.16 3.73
C ARG A 267 -24.32 -1.93 3.79
N VAL A 268 -23.58 -3.03 4.00
CA VAL A 268 -22.11 -3.02 4.12
C VAL A 268 -21.49 -3.68 2.90
N HIS A 269 -20.39 -3.07 2.42
CA HIS A 269 -19.54 -3.58 1.37
C HIS A 269 -18.08 -3.48 1.82
N ILE A 270 -17.43 -4.61 2.09
CA ILE A 270 -16.01 -4.67 2.43
C ILE A 270 -15.23 -5.04 1.17
N LEU A 271 -14.41 -4.12 0.65
CA LEU A 271 -13.66 -4.37 -0.57
C LEU A 271 -12.47 -5.32 -0.35
N GLY A 272 -11.76 -5.17 0.79
CA GLY A 272 -10.68 -6.08 1.16
C GLY A 272 -9.63 -6.25 0.05
N TYR A 273 -9.19 -7.49 -0.17
CA TYR A 273 -8.06 -7.83 -1.04
C TYR A 273 -8.26 -7.54 -2.53
N VAL A 274 -9.47 -7.25 -3.03
CA VAL A 274 -9.65 -6.84 -4.44
C VAL A 274 -8.87 -5.56 -4.76
N GLN A 275 -8.63 -4.72 -3.75
CA GLN A 275 -7.82 -3.50 -3.86
C GLN A 275 -6.33 -3.77 -4.10
N ARG A 276 -5.84 -4.98 -3.81
CA ARG A 276 -4.44 -5.38 -4.02
C ARG A 276 -4.21 -6.04 -5.37
N GLY A 277 -5.27 -6.45 -6.05
CA GLY A 277 -5.22 -7.25 -7.26
C GLY A 277 -5.39 -6.45 -8.55
N GLY A 278 -5.34 -7.18 -9.64
CA GLY A 278 -5.65 -6.65 -10.97
C GLY A 278 -4.48 -6.00 -11.69
N THR A 279 -4.80 -5.44 -12.83
CA THR A 279 -3.86 -4.78 -13.73
C THR A 279 -3.52 -3.38 -13.20
N PRO A 280 -2.23 -3.00 -13.08
CA PRO A 280 -1.85 -1.67 -12.63
C PRO A 280 -2.38 -0.57 -13.58
N THR A 281 -2.82 0.55 -13.03
CA THR A 281 -3.16 1.75 -13.79
C THR A 281 -1.98 2.25 -14.61
N ALA A 282 -2.22 3.14 -15.56
CA ALA A 282 -1.15 3.77 -16.32
C ALA A 282 -0.19 4.55 -15.40
N TYR A 283 -0.72 5.20 -14.36
CA TYR A 283 0.08 5.94 -13.38
C TYR A 283 1.05 5.00 -12.64
N ASP A 284 0.54 3.93 -12.04
CA ASP A 284 1.36 2.97 -11.30
C ASP A 284 2.39 2.26 -12.19
N ARG A 285 2.06 1.95 -13.45
CA ARG A 285 3.05 1.39 -14.40
C ARG A 285 4.21 2.36 -14.65
N VAL A 286 3.91 3.64 -14.86
CA VAL A 286 4.93 4.66 -15.14
C VAL A 286 5.75 4.93 -13.89
N LEU A 287 5.12 5.13 -12.73
CA LEU A 287 5.81 5.39 -11.46
C LEU A 287 6.72 4.22 -11.07
N ALA A 288 6.21 2.99 -11.09
CA ALA A 288 6.97 1.79 -10.79
C ALA A 288 8.15 1.58 -11.77
N THR A 289 7.95 1.88 -13.06
CA THR A 289 9.04 1.84 -14.06
C THR A 289 10.12 2.88 -13.73
N ARG A 290 9.73 4.12 -13.41
CA ARG A 290 10.66 5.20 -13.04
C ARG A 290 11.45 4.85 -11.78
N PHE A 291 10.78 4.30 -10.76
CA PHE A 291 11.45 3.85 -9.55
C PHE A 291 12.44 2.71 -9.81
N GLY A 292 12.07 1.73 -10.63
CA GLY A 292 12.99 0.65 -11.00
C GLY A 292 14.21 1.13 -11.76
N VAL A 293 14.02 2.11 -12.67
CA VAL A 293 15.11 2.78 -13.41
C VAL A 293 16.03 3.52 -12.44
N ALA A 294 15.49 4.33 -11.53
CA ALA A 294 16.29 5.09 -10.56
C ALA A 294 17.02 4.17 -9.57
N ALA A 295 16.37 3.09 -9.10
CA ALA A 295 16.99 2.14 -8.19
C ALA A 295 18.24 1.48 -8.79
N ILE A 296 18.20 1.05 -10.06
CA ILE A 296 19.37 0.47 -10.70
C ILE A 296 20.44 1.51 -11.04
N ASP A 297 20.06 2.79 -11.19
CA ASP A 297 21.02 3.89 -11.34
C ASP A 297 21.79 4.12 -10.02
N LEU A 298 21.11 4.13 -8.88
CA LEU A 298 21.77 4.22 -7.57
C LEU A 298 22.77 3.08 -7.38
N VAL A 299 22.36 1.85 -7.68
CA VAL A 299 23.25 0.67 -7.65
C VAL A 299 24.48 0.88 -8.53
N SER A 300 24.29 1.32 -9.78
CA SER A 300 25.37 1.50 -10.74
C SER A 300 26.36 2.61 -10.34
N ASN A 301 25.88 3.60 -9.59
CA ASN A 301 26.68 4.70 -9.05
C ASN A 301 27.32 4.35 -7.69
N GLY A 302 27.08 3.14 -7.15
CA GLY A 302 27.58 2.72 -5.83
C GLY A 302 26.90 3.45 -4.66
N THR A 303 25.68 3.98 -4.87
CA THR A 303 24.90 4.70 -3.86
C THR A 303 23.98 3.71 -3.13
N TRP A 304 24.32 3.40 -1.89
CA TRP A 304 23.62 2.42 -1.07
C TRP A 304 22.97 3.04 0.17
N GLY A 305 22.11 2.30 0.87
CA GLY A 305 21.39 2.78 2.06
C GLY A 305 20.30 3.81 1.73
N ARG A 306 19.84 3.86 0.49
CA ARG A 306 18.88 4.85 -0.02
C ARG A 306 17.62 4.18 -0.54
N MET A 307 16.50 4.88 -0.47
CA MET A 307 15.23 4.52 -1.10
C MET A 307 14.93 5.54 -2.20
N VAL A 308 14.52 5.07 -3.37
CA VAL A 308 13.99 5.95 -4.43
C VAL A 308 12.66 6.55 -3.96
N ALA A 309 12.39 7.78 -4.33
CA ALA A 309 11.20 8.52 -3.86
C ALA A 309 10.66 9.44 -4.94
N LEU A 310 9.39 9.79 -4.87
CA LEU A 310 8.75 10.82 -5.69
C LEU A 310 8.64 12.12 -4.90
N ARG A 311 9.04 13.23 -5.49
CA ARG A 311 8.78 14.59 -4.99
C ARG A 311 8.27 15.46 -6.13
N GLY A 312 7.00 15.83 -6.06
CA GLY A 312 6.30 16.48 -7.18
C GLY A 312 6.34 15.59 -8.42
N SER A 313 7.03 16.02 -9.47
CA SER A 313 7.23 15.25 -10.70
C SER A 313 8.55 14.47 -10.75
N ASP A 314 9.47 14.70 -9.81
CA ASP A 314 10.83 14.19 -9.88
C ASP A 314 11.03 12.93 -9.05
N VAL A 315 11.80 11.99 -9.59
CA VAL A 315 12.29 10.84 -8.83
C VAL A 315 13.63 11.23 -8.22
N VAL A 316 13.65 11.21 -6.90
CA VAL A 316 14.81 11.50 -6.06
C VAL A 316 15.17 10.28 -5.23
N ASP A 317 16.14 10.38 -4.34
CA ASP A 317 16.43 9.36 -3.33
C ASP A 317 16.50 9.97 -1.92
N VAL A 318 16.14 9.18 -0.93
CA VAL A 318 16.16 9.53 0.50
C VAL A 318 16.85 8.44 1.30
N PRO A 319 17.45 8.75 2.48
CA PRO A 319 17.95 7.71 3.37
C PRO A 319 16.85 6.71 3.72
N LEU A 320 17.20 5.40 3.83
CA LEU A 320 16.24 4.37 4.24
C LEU A 320 15.67 4.64 5.62
N ASP A 321 16.47 5.17 6.55
CA ASP A 321 16.01 5.49 7.91
C ASP A 321 14.92 6.57 7.91
N ASP A 322 15.03 7.57 7.04
CA ASP A 322 14.03 8.64 6.91
C ASP A 322 12.68 8.08 6.41
N ALA A 323 12.73 7.09 5.51
CA ALA A 323 11.56 6.46 4.92
C ALA A 323 10.70 5.68 5.94
N VAL A 324 11.33 5.21 7.03
CA VAL A 324 10.68 4.39 8.07
C VAL A 324 10.59 5.09 9.43
N SER A 325 10.98 6.36 9.50
CA SER A 325 11.04 7.14 10.75
C SER A 325 9.66 7.35 11.38
N ARG A 326 8.64 7.51 10.56
CA ARG A 326 7.23 7.72 10.95
C ARG A 326 6.28 7.33 9.81
N PRO A 327 5.04 6.94 10.12
CA PRO A 327 4.02 6.78 9.08
C PRO A 327 3.68 8.12 8.43
N LYS A 328 3.41 8.10 7.14
CA LYS A 328 2.88 9.25 6.40
C LYS A 328 1.36 9.22 6.47
N LEU A 329 0.81 10.08 7.30
CA LEU A 329 -0.62 10.23 7.51
C LEU A 329 -1.24 11.21 6.51
N VAL A 330 -2.57 11.16 6.36
CA VAL A 330 -3.34 12.13 5.59
C VAL A 330 -3.24 13.49 6.27
N PRO A 331 -2.83 14.55 5.57
CA PRO A 331 -2.79 15.90 6.14
C PRO A 331 -4.20 16.46 6.35
N ASP A 332 -4.36 17.27 7.39
CA ASP A 332 -5.66 17.87 7.77
C ASP A 332 -6.26 18.67 6.60
N GLU A 333 -5.43 19.42 5.86
CA GLU A 333 -5.89 20.24 4.72
C GLU A 333 -6.55 19.39 3.61
N LEU A 334 -6.11 18.15 3.41
CA LEU A 334 -6.73 17.25 2.44
C LEU A 334 -8.06 16.69 2.97
N TYR A 335 -8.11 16.41 4.28
CA TYR A 335 -9.35 15.91 4.89
C TYR A 335 -10.42 17.03 4.94
N GLU A 336 -10.05 18.28 5.24
CA GLU A 336 -10.93 19.44 5.18
C GLU A 336 -11.60 19.60 3.80
N VAL A 337 -10.87 19.29 2.70
CA VAL A 337 -11.47 19.27 1.36
C VAL A 337 -12.60 18.25 1.27
N ALA A 338 -12.44 17.08 1.92
CA ALA A 338 -13.48 16.04 1.92
C ALA A 338 -14.70 16.46 2.76
N GLU A 339 -14.48 17.12 3.91
CA GLU A 339 -15.55 17.57 4.80
C GLU A 339 -16.50 18.58 4.16
N VAL A 340 -16.02 19.36 3.16
CA VAL A 340 -16.89 20.30 2.40
C VAL A 340 -18.10 19.58 1.77
N PHE A 341 -17.98 18.30 1.47
CA PHE A 341 -19.00 17.51 0.78
C PHE A 341 -19.83 16.62 1.74
N PHE A 342 -19.58 16.69 3.04
CA PHE A 342 -20.33 15.91 4.03
C PHE A 342 -21.77 16.45 4.19
N GLY A 343 -22.78 15.58 4.02
CA GLY A 343 -24.20 15.94 4.12
C GLY A 343 -24.75 16.59 2.87
#